data_6244d031c458bb1bf4e0bf1bf06d542e
#
_entry.id   6244d031c458bb1bf4e0bf1bf06d542e
#
_cell.length_a   1.000
_cell.length_b   1.000
_cell.length_c   1.000
_cell.angle_alpha   90.00
_cell.angle_beta   90.00
_cell.angle_gamma   90.00
#
_symmetry.space_group_name_H-M   'P 1'
#
loop_
_entity.id
_entity.type
_entity.pdbx_description
1 polymer ?
#
loop_
_entity_poly.entity_id
_entity_poly.type
_entity_poly.pdbx_seq_one_letter_code
_entity_poly.pdbx_strand_id
1 'polypeptide(L)'
;MEGYHQDFTEQVERTMQDELVVKSFANIYSCLFYVDLDTEQYTSYVNTLHVITKYIPRTGNVRDAMKVFNEQLCKPCDRSMLEEFNDLSTINERLRFNSVVRIHFQSIIYDWLRLAFIVCDRHSDGSVKSMVVAVKDVSEMKEMERERMEELKQNICANRSKTQMLQNMTHEIRTPLNAMFGFSQLLCMPDGYVSETQKHEYFNYIFNSFNMLSMLIDDVLDVADAEHGNYRVEKGRFAVNEMCRNAMLMADMRRHANVKMYFTSDVADDYFIESDSRRIQQVLVNFLTNACKHTVQGEIHLHLSTTENPGRLTFSVTDTGTGIPPEMAKDIFERYKKLDDNVQGSGLGLHICSIIADRLGAEVKLDQTYTQGARFLFIL
;
A
#
# COMPACT_ATOMS: atom_id res chain seq x y z
N MET A 1 26.83 -20.37 71.22
CA MET A 1 27.10 -20.90 69.87
C MET A 1 25.88 -20.80 68.92
N GLU A 2 24.67 -20.73 69.40
CA GLU A 2 23.46 -20.64 68.61
C GLU A 2 23.28 -19.28 67.89
N GLY A 3 23.70 -18.14 68.48
CA GLY A 3 23.58 -16.82 67.86
C GLY A 3 24.48 -16.62 66.63
N TYR A 4 25.66 -17.27 66.55
CA TYR A 4 26.53 -17.15 65.37
C TYR A 4 26.06 -17.95 64.16
N HIS A 5 25.28 -19.00 64.36
CA HIS A 5 24.69 -19.78 63.27
C HIS A 5 23.48 -19.08 62.64
N GLN A 6 22.69 -18.40 63.44
CA GLN A 6 21.49 -17.69 62.98
C GLN A 6 21.87 -16.47 62.14
N ASP A 7 22.88 -15.71 62.56
CA ASP A 7 23.40 -14.54 61.86
C ASP A 7 24.04 -14.91 60.51
N PHE A 8 24.75 -16.04 60.47
CA PHE A 8 25.38 -16.57 59.25
C PHE A 8 24.33 -17.05 58.22
N THR A 9 23.26 -17.70 58.72
CA THR A 9 22.19 -18.21 57.86
C THR A 9 21.37 -17.06 57.25
N GLU A 10 21.01 -16.03 58.04
CA GLU A 10 20.36 -14.82 57.54
C GLU A 10 21.19 -14.05 56.53
N GLN A 11 22.51 -13.98 56.72
CA GLN A 11 23.44 -13.32 55.83
C GLN A 11 23.58 -14.07 54.51
N VAL A 12 23.59 -15.43 54.54
CA VAL A 12 23.62 -16.28 53.34
C VAL A 12 22.30 -16.20 52.58
N GLU A 13 21.16 -16.24 53.29
CA GLU A 13 19.85 -16.09 52.68
C GLU A 13 19.68 -14.71 51.99
N ARG A 14 20.14 -13.65 52.63
CA ARG A 14 20.12 -12.28 52.06
C ARG A 14 21.00 -12.18 50.82
N THR A 15 22.21 -12.76 50.85
CA THR A 15 23.13 -12.80 49.70
C THR A 15 22.55 -13.63 48.56
N MET A 16 21.88 -14.76 48.85
CA MET A 16 21.20 -15.57 47.84
C MET A 16 19.98 -14.84 47.24
N GLN A 17 19.20 -14.13 48.04
CA GLN A 17 18.09 -13.30 47.54
C GLN A 17 18.61 -12.16 46.63
N ASP A 18 19.68 -11.48 47.02
CA ASP A 18 20.31 -10.44 46.24
C ASP A 18 20.85 -10.97 44.88
N GLU A 19 21.49 -12.15 44.91
CA GLU A 19 21.94 -12.81 43.65
C GLU A 19 20.78 -13.24 42.75
N LEU A 20 19.66 -13.72 43.32
CA LEU A 20 18.50 -14.13 42.56
C LEU A 20 17.81 -12.93 41.89
N VAL A 21 17.73 -11.81 42.61
CA VAL A 21 17.21 -10.54 42.11
C VAL A 21 18.08 -10.02 40.96
N VAL A 22 19.41 -10.01 41.14
CA VAL A 22 20.36 -9.59 40.10
C VAL A 22 20.25 -10.47 38.84
N LYS A 23 20.15 -11.80 39.03
CA LYS A 23 19.96 -12.75 37.91
C LYS A 23 18.64 -12.53 37.18
N SER A 24 17.57 -12.18 37.90
CA SER A 24 16.27 -11.84 37.28
C SER A 24 16.37 -10.58 36.42
N PHE A 25 17.09 -9.57 36.87
CA PHE A 25 17.35 -8.36 36.08
C PHE A 25 18.24 -8.61 34.86
N ALA A 26 19.18 -9.59 34.93
CA ALA A 26 20.02 -9.98 33.82
C ALA A 26 19.24 -10.56 32.62
N ASN A 27 18.03 -11.08 32.85
CA ASN A 27 17.13 -11.52 31.79
C ASN A 27 16.39 -10.38 31.13
N ILE A 28 16.32 -9.18 31.73
CA ILE A 28 15.59 -8.04 31.25
C ILE A 28 16.52 -7.00 30.63
N TYR A 29 17.69 -6.80 31.24
CA TYR A 29 18.69 -5.80 30.85
C TYR A 29 20.01 -6.45 30.46
N SER A 30 20.60 -5.95 29.40
CA SER A 30 21.91 -6.43 28.96
C SER A 30 23.06 -5.93 29.85
N CYS A 31 22.91 -4.71 30.40
CA CYS A 31 23.87 -4.19 31.39
C CYS A 31 23.14 -3.39 32.46
N LEU A 32 23.66 -3.49 33.69
CA LEU A 32 23.21 -2.72 34.85
C LEU A 32 24.41 -2.19 35.62
N PHE A 33 24.44 -0.88 35.80
CA PHE A 33 25.48 -0.20 36.59
C PHE A 33 24.78 0.58 37.70
N TYR A 34 25.16 0.35 38.93
CA TYR A 34 24.81 1.19 40.04
C TYR A 34 25.73 2.39 40.07
N VAL A 35 25.22 3.59 40.16
CA VAL A 35 25.95 4.85 40.15
C VAL A 35 25.63 5.61 41.44
N ASP A 36 26.64 5.94 42.19
CA ASP A 36 26.59 6.89 43.29
C ASP A 36 26.99 8.28 42.75
N LEU A 37 26.05 9.23 42.82
CA LEU A 37 26.25 10.54 42.24
C LEU A 37 27.07 11.48 43.15
N ASP A 38 27.19 11.19 44.44
CA ASP A 38 28.01 11.98 45.37
C ASP A 38 29.51 11.75 45.10
N THR A 39 29.85 10.48 44.82
CA THR A 39 31.23 10.07 44.55
C THR A 39 31.55 9.97 43.06
N GLU A 40 30.55 10.06 42.20
CA GLU A 40 30.63 9.81 40.76
C GLU A 40 31.23 8.45 40.41
N GLN A 41 31.11 7.45 41.31
CA GLN A 41 31.58 6.10 41.11
C GLN A 41 30.46 5.16 40.67
N TYR A 42 30.79 4.20 39.83
CA TYR A 42 29.85 3.15 39.45
C TYR A 42 30.38 1.74 39.79
N THR A 43 29.44 0.80 39.93
CA THR A 43 29.69 -0.64 40.05
C THR A 43 28.80 -1.39 39.06
N SER A 44 29.40 -2.27 38.25
CA SER A 44 28.66 -3.09 37.27
C SER A 44 28.14 -4.36 37.94
N TYR A 45 26.82 -4.57 37.90
CA TYR A 45 26.15 -5.76 38.43
C TYR A 45 25.82 -6.80 37.35
N VAL A 46 25.41 -6.34 36.19
CA VAL A 46 25.10 -7.17 35.03
C VAL A 46 25.81 -6.60 33.81
N ASN A 47 26.50 -7.44 33.07
CA ASN A 47 27.12 -7.06 31.82
C ASN A 47 27.19 -8.26 30.87
N THR A 48 26.20 -8.44 30.04
CA THR A 48 26.11 -9.51 29.02
C THR A 48 26.57 -9.04 27.64
N LEU A 49 26.74 -7.74 27.44
CA LEU A 49 27.29 -7.19 26.20
C LEU A 49 28.82 -7.24 26.23
N HIS A 50 29.38 -8.27 25.61
CA HIS A 50 30.83 -8.55 25.61
C HIS A 50 31.69 -7.35 25.19
N VAL A 51 31.17 -6.46 24.35
CA VAL A 51 31.90 -5.28 23.93
C VAL A 51 32.01 -4.24 25.03
N ILE A 52 30.93 -4.05 25.81
CA ILE A 52 30.95 -3.12 26.95
C ILE A 52 31.97 -3.59 27.98
N THR A 53 32.03 -4.89 28.25
CA THR A 53 33.03 -5.48 29.17
C THR A 53 34.48 -5.19 28.79
N LYS A 54 34.74 -5.05 27.49
CA LYS A 54 36.09 -4.75 26.96
C LYS A 54 36.56 -3.34 27.26
N TYR A 55 35.65 -2.38 27.26
CA TYR A 55 35.94 -0.96 27.34
C TYR A 55 35.59 -0.31 28.70
N ILE A 56 34.61 -0.89 29.41
CA ILE A 56 34.08 -0.36 30.66
C ILE A 56 34.37 -1.39 31.76
N PRO A 57 35.33 -1.10 32.70
CA PRO A 57 35.69 -1.99 33.80
C PRO A 57 34.51 -2.17 34.74
N ARG A 58 34.66 -3.12 35.72
CA ARG A 58 33.59 -3.44 36.66
C ARG A 58 33.27 -2.28 37.62
N THR A 59 34.24 -1.42 37.90
CA THR A 59 34.11 -0.22 38.76
C THR A 59 34.90 0.92 38.15
N GLY A 60 34.52 2.15 38.39
CA GLY A 60 35.25 3.33 37.91
C GLY A 60 34.42 4.62 38.01
N ASN A 61 34.94 5.69 37.42
CA ASN A 61 34.24 6.95 37.32
C ASN A 61 33.16 6.92 36.25
N VAL A 62 31.95 7.39 36.58
CA VAL A 62 30.79 7.31 35.68
C VAL A 62 30.94 8.22 34.45
N ARG A 63 31.58 9.39 34.58
CA ARG A 63 31.76 10.32 33.43
C ARG A 63 32.70 9.71 32.39
N ASP A 64 33.79 9.07 32.86
CA ASP A 64 34.72 8.42 31.95
C ASP A 64 34.05 7.24 31.24
N ALA A 65 33.26 6.46 31.97
CA ALA A 65 32.52 5.33 31.41
C ALA A 65 31.49 5.80 30.35
N MET A 66 30.74 6.87 30.63
CA MET A 66 29.78 7.45 29.69
C MET A 66 30.46 7.98 28.42
N LYS A 67 31.61 8.62 28.54
CA LYS A 67 32.38 9.08 27.38
C LYS A 67 32.81 7.91 26.48
N VAL A 68 33.40 6.89 27.09
CA VAL A 68 33.80 5.66 26.37
C VAL A 68 32.58 4.96 25.72
N PHE A 69 31.47 4.92 26.42
CA PHE A 69 30.21 4.36 25.92
C PHE A 69 29.72 5.10 24.66
N ASN A 70 29.71 6.43 24.68
CA ASN A 70 29.33 7.27 23.55
C ASN A 70 30.24 7.08 22.34
N GLU A 71 31.56 7.05 22.56
CA GLU A 71 32.55 6.94 21.49
C GLU A 71 32.56 5.54 20.85
N GLN A 72 32.44 4.48 21.63
CA GLN A 72 32.65 3.09 21.20
C GLN A 72 31.37 2.37 20.79
N LEU A 73 30.20 2.81 21.25
CA LEU A 73 28.95 2.11 21.04
C LEU A 73 27.89 2.90 20.25
N CYS A 74 27.96 4.24 20.26
CA CYS A 74 26.94 5.06 19.58
C CYS A 74 27.35 5.41 18.15
N LYS A 75 26.41 5.26 17.20
CA LYS A 75 26.64 5.74 15.84
C LYS A 75 26.81 7.26 15.81
N PRO A 76 27.61 7.81 14.87
CA PRO A 76 27.89 9.26 14.82
C PRO A 76 26.64 10.15 14.76
N CYS A 77 25.55 9.67 14.12
CA CYS A 77 24.30 10.42 13.99
C CYS A 77 23.60 10.68 15.34
N ASP A 78 23.76 9.79 16.32
CA ASP A 78 23.06 9.87 17.59
C ASP A 78 23.96 10.34 18.76
N ARG A 79 25.25 10.58 18.50
CA ARG A 79 26.21 10.95 19.56
C ARG A 79 25.84 12.22 20.30
N SER A 80 25.50 13.29 19.60
CA SER A 80 25.13 14.57 20.23
C SER A 80 23.91 14.40 21.16
N MET A 81 22.90 13.65 20.73
CA MET A 81 21.72 13.35 21.52
C MET A 81 22.04 12.52 22.76
N LEU A 82 22.96 11.55 22.62
CA LEU A 82 23.37 10.69 23.73
C LEU A 82 24.30 11.42 24.71
N GLU A 83 25.15 12.34 24.24
CA GLU A 83 25.96 13.22 25.08
C GLU A 83 25.10 14.14 25.93
N GLU A 84 24.08 14.77 25.35
CA GLU A 84 23.11 15.58 26.10
C GLU A 84 22.35 14.72 27.13
N PHE A 85 21.94 13.50 26.76
CA PHE A 85 21.30 12.57 27.69
C PHE A 85 22.23 12.15 28.83
N ASN A 86 23.51 12.01 28.59
CA ASN A 86 24.53 11.58 29.57
C ASN A 86 25.08 12.71 30.43
N ASP A 87 24.63 13.96 30.21
CA ASP A 87 25.03 15.08 31.06
C ASP A 87 24.44 14.96 32.47
N LEU A 88 25.31 14.59 33.42
CA LEU A 88 24.93 14.42 34.82
C LEU A 88 24.53 15.73 35.49
N SER A 89 24.94 16.90 34.96
CA SER A 89 24.57 18.20 35.55
C SER A 89 23.07 18.48 35.45
N THR A 90 22.41 17.92 34.45
CA THR A 90 20.96 18.05 34.20
C THR A 90 20.11 16.94 34.83
N ILE A 91 20.73 15.94 35.48
CA ILE A 91 20.07 14.73 35.94
C ILE A 91 18.98 15.02 36.98
N ASN A 92 19.26 15.92 37.91
CA ASN A 92 18.31 16.31 38.96
C ASN A 92 17.07 17.01 38.41
N GLU A 93 17.21 17.82 37.36
CA GLU A 93 16.08 18.46 36.68
C GLU A 93 15.22 17.42 35.95
N ARG A 94 15.84 16.56 35.15
CA ARG A 94 15.17 15.53 34.35
C ARG A 94 14.47 14.48 35.20
N LEU A 95 15.04 14.12 36.33
CA LEU A 95 14.51 13.12 37.27
C LEU A 95 13.70 13.74 38.42
N ARG A 96 13.47 15.06 38.42
CA ARG A 96 12.77 15.74 39.53
C ARG A 96 11.38 15.15 39.80
N PHE A 97 10.62 14.86 38.74
CA PHE A 97 9.24 14.35 38.84
C PHE A 97 9.12 12.91 38.27
N ASN A 98 10.18 12.37 37.73
CA ASN A 98 10.20 11.05 37.13
C ASN A 98 11.17 10.14 37.89
N SER A 99 10.80 8.89 38.09
CA SER A 99 11.71 7.88 38.63
C SER A 99 12.59 7.26 37.55
N VAL A 100 12.24 7.44 36.26
CA VAL A 100 12.93 6.83 35.12
C VAL A 100 12.95 7.79 33.94
N VAL A 101 14.10 8.00 33.33
CA VAL A 101 14.26 8.59 31.99
C VAL A 101 14.96 7.61 31.10
N ARG A 102 14.62 7.60 29.80
CA ARG A 102 15.14 6.64 28.83
C ARG A 102 15.31 7.27 27.47
N ILE A 103 16.29 6.75 26.72
CA ILE A 103 16.57 7.14 25.36
C ILE A 103 16.85 5.91 24.51
N HIS A 104 16.52 5.95 23.22
CA HIS A 104 16.89 4.95 22.24
C HIS A 104 17.92 5.55 21.30
N PHE A 105 18.95 4.80 20.95
CA PHE A 105 19.98 5.25 20.02
C PHE A 105 20.48 4.07 19.18
N GLN A 106 21.01 4.41 18.00
CA GLN A 106 21.62 3.42 17.11
C GLN A 106 23.05 3.12 17.56
N SER A 107 23.31 1.81 17.75
CA SER A 107 24.62 1.34 18.14
C SER A 107 25.48 1.00 16.90
N ILE A 108 26.80 1.05 17.06
CA ILE A 108 27.77 0.61 16.03
C ILE A 108 27.78 -0.93 15.92
N ILE A 109 27.45 -1.63 17.01
CA ILE A 109 27.59 -3.09 17.13
C ILE A 109 26.24 -3.78 17.20
N TYR A 110 25.31 -3.17 17.89
CA TYR A 110 23.91 -3.58 18.03
C TYR A 110 23.06 -2.58 17.27
N ASP A 111 22.00 -3.00 16.59
CA ASP A 111 21.19 -2.06 15.80
C ASP A 111 20.60 -0.96 16.68
N TRP A 112 19.86 -1.33 17.70
CA TRP A 112 19.23 -0.40 18.63
C TRP A 112 19.46 -0.74 20.08
N LEU A 113 19.96 0.21 20.85
CA LEU A 113 20.07 0.12 22.30
C LEU A 113 19.15 1.14 22.98
N ARG A 114 18.65 0.75 24.14
CA ARG A 114 17.95 1.63 25.06
C ARG A 114 18.79 1.85 26.29
N LEU A 115 19.12 3.10 26.58
CA LEU A 115 19.73 3.55 27.83
C LEU A 115 18.64 4.11 28.74
N ALA A 116 18.64 3.75 29.99
CA ALA A 116 17.73 4.25 31.00
C ALA A 116 18.46 4.62 32.30
N PHE A 117 18.09 5.75 32.89
CA PHE A 117 18.48 6.13 34.24
C PHE A 117 17.29 5.93 35.15
N ILE A 118 17.46 5.15 36.20
CA ILE A 118 16.43 4.71 37.15
C ILE A 118 16.89 5.17 38.54
N VAL A 119 16.11 6.03 39.17
CA VAL A 119 16.42 6.53 40.53
C VAL A 119 16.32 5.39 41.54
N CYS A 120 17.38 5.21 42.36
CA CYS A 120 17.39 4.29 43.47
C CYS A 120 17.14 5.01 44.81
N ASP A 121 17.85 6.11 45.06
CA ASP A 121 17.76 6.85 46.30
C ASP A 121 17.86 8.35 46.07
N ARG A 122 17.31 9.15 47.01
CA ARG A 122 17.32 10.61 47.00
C ARG A 122 17.80 11.17 48.32
N HIS A 123 18.42 12.32 48.26
CA HIS A 123 18.69 13.14 49.44
C HIS A 123 17.42 13.71 50.04
N SER A 124 17.50 14.26 51.23
CA SER A 124 16.40 14.94 51.92
C SER A 124 15.86 16.17 51.23
N ASP A 125 16.64 16.80 50.36
CA ASP A 125 16.28 17.93 49.50
C ASP A 125 15.61 17.49 48.18
N GLY A 126 15.47 16.18 47.95
CA GLY A 126 14.86 15.59 46.74
C GLY A 126 15.82 15.38 45.56
N SER A 127 17.09 15.82 45.68
CA SER A 127 18.12 15.52 44.66
C SER A 127 18.43 14.03 44.56
N VAL A 128 18.83 13.55 43.40
CA VAL A 128 19.16 12.15 43.18
C VAL A 128 20.52 11.82 43.83
N LYS A 129 20.50 10.88 44.77
CA LYS A 129 21.71 10.41 45.44
C LYS A 129 22.34 9.25 44.66
N SER A 130 21.53 8.30 44.24
CA SER A 130 22.00 7.16 43.50
C SER A 130 20.99 6.73 42.43
N MET A 131 21.52 6.13 41.35
CA MET A 131 20.72 5.63 40.27
C MET A 131 21.27 4.33 39.67
N VAL A 132 20.42 3.60 38.98
CA VAL A 132 20.83 2.52 38.08
C VAL A 132 20.86 3.02 36.66
N VAL A 133 21.97 2.82 35.97
CA VAL A 133 22.12 2.95 34.55
C VAL A 133 21.90 1.59 33.90
N ALA A 134 20.82 1.47 33.14
CA ALA A 134 20.40 0.22 32.52
C ALA A 134 20.50 0.31 30.99
N VAL A 135 21.15 -0.69 30.39
CA VAL A 135 21.26 -0.82 28.93
C VAL A 135 20.50 -2.08 28.50
N LYS A 136 19.67 -1.95 27.47
CA LYS A 136 18.92 -3.07 26.89
C LYS A 136 19.04 -3.03 25.37
N ASP A 137 19.31 -4.19 24.77
CA ASP A 137 19.13 -4.39 23.35
C ASP A 137 17.63 -4.40 23.01
N VAL A 138 17.22 -3.53 22.12
CA VAL A 138 15.82 -3.36 21.68
C VAL A 138 15.68 -3.48 20.16
N SER A 139 16.68 -4.07 19.50
CA SER A 139 16.73 -4.23 18.04
C SER A 139 15.53 -5.00 17.52
N GLU A 140 15.23 -6.15 18.11
CA GLU A 140 14.07 -6.96 17.71
C GLU A 140 12.73 -6.22 17.92
N MET A 141 12.60 -5.50 19.03
CA MET A 141 11.39 -4.71 19.30
C MET A 141 11.21 -3.58 18.28
N LYS A 142 12.31 -2.91 17.89
CA LYS A 142 12.28 -1.82 16.89
C LYS A 142 11.97 -2.34 15.49
N GLU A 143 12.45 -3.50 15.13
CA GLU A 143 12.13 -4.14 13.85
C GLU A 143 10.65 -4.53 13.79
N MET A 144 10.11 -5.18 14.82
CA MET A 144 8.67 -5.50 14.90
C MET A 144 7.79 -4.23 14.86
N GLU A 145 8.23 -3.14 15.50
CA GLU A 145 7.51 -1.85 15.48
C GLU A 145 7.51 -1.26 14.05
N ARG A 146 8.63 -1.39 13.32
CA ARG A 146 8.78 -0.96 11.93
C ARG A 146 7.88 -1.76 11.00
N GLU A 147 7.93 -3.10 11.09
CA GLU A 147 7.08 -3.99 10.28
C GLU A 147 5.59 -3.70 10.50
N ARG A 148 5.18 -3.56 11.76
CA ARG A 148 3.80 -3.22 12.09
C ARG A 148 3.36 -1.86 11.54
N MET A 149 4.26 -0.88 11.56
CA MET A 149 3.98 0.44 11.01
C MET A 149 3.84 0.41 9.48
N GLU A 150 4.64 -0.40 8.79
CA GLU A 150 4.54 -0.61 7.34
C GLU A 150 3.23 -1.31 6.98
N GLU A 151 2.85 -2.36 7.72
CA GLU A 151 1.57 -3.04 7.54
C GLU A 151 0.37 -2.09 7.76
N LEU A 152 0.41 -1.27 8.80
CA LEU A 152 -0.60 -0.25 9.06
C LEU A 152 -0.72 0.76 7.92
N LYS A 153 0.42 1.23 7.38
CA LYS A 153 0.41 2.14 6.22
C LYS A 153 -0.22 1.52 4.99
N GLN A 154 0.11 0.26 4.69
CA GLN A 154 -0.49 -0.48 3.58
C GLN A 154 -2.00 -0.63 3.75
N ASN A 155 -2.46 -1.01 4.94
CA ASN A 155 -3.88 -1.14 5.26
C ASN A 155 -4.64 0.21 5.15
N ILE A 156 -4.04 1.31 5.59
CA ILE A 156 -4.62 2.65 5.44
C ILE A 156 -4.72 3.05 3.97
N CYS A 157 -3.68 2.79 3.17
CA CYS A 157 -3.71 3.06 1.73
C CYS A 157 -4.79 2.24 1.03
N ALA A 158 -4.89 0.94 1.31
CA ALA A 158 -5.91 0.06 0.75
C ALA A 158 -7.34 0.53 1.11
N ASN A 159 -7.59 0.90 2.38
CA ASN A 159 -8.88 1.41 2.81
C ASN A 159 -9.24 2.77 2.18
N ARG A 160 -8.28 3.67 2.00
CA ARG A 160 -8.50 4.94 1.30
C ARG A 160 -8.89 4.71 -0.15
N SER A 161 -8.17 3.85 -0.86
CA SER A 161 -8.49 3.48 -2.24
C SER A 161 -9.90 2.88 -2.35
N LYS A 162 -10.29 1.99 -1.42
CA LYS A 162 -11.64 1.42 -1.37
C LYS A 162 -12.73 2.46 -1.12
N THR A 163 -12.47 3.43 -0.23
CA THR A 163 -13.42 4.52 0.06
C THR A 163 -13.60 5.43 -1.16
N GLN A 164 -12.51 5.79 -1.82
CA GLN A 164 -12.54 6.61 -3.03
C GLN A 164 -13.26 5.92 -4.17
N MET A 165 -13.09 4.58 -4.29
CA MET A 165 -13.88 3.75 -5.20
C MET A 165 -15.38 3.93 -4.99
N LEU A 166 -15.85 3.70 -3.76
CA LEU A 166 -17.29 3.79 -3.45
C LEU A 166 -17.85 5.19 -3.75
N GLN A 167 -17.07 6.25 -3.49
CA GLN A 167 -17.46 7.61 -3.82
C GLN A 167 -17.57 7.83 -5.33
N ASN A 168 -16.58 7.42 -6.10
CA ASN A 168 -16.57 7.53 -7.56
C ASN A 168 -17.72 6.73 -8.17
N MET A 169 -17.94 5.49 -7.72
CA MET A 169 -19.04 4.65 -8.16
C MET A 169 -20.41 5.27 -7.85
N THR A 170 -20.58 5.83 -6.65
CA THR A 170 -21.82 6.52 -6.28
C THR A 170 -22.11 7.68 -7.25
N HIS A 171 -21.08 8.40 -7.66
CA HIS A 171 -21.19 9.49 -8.62
C HIS A 171 -21.56 8.99 -10.03
N GLU A 172 -20.93 7.90 -10.48
CA GLU A 172 -21.16 7.31 -11.80
C GLU A 172 -22.50 6.58 -11.91
N ILE A 173 -23.02 6.04 -10.82
CA ILE A 173 -24.38 5.47 -10.73
C ILE A 173 -25.42 6.60 -10.76
N ARG A 174 -25.18 7.70 -10.05
CA ARG A 174 -26.13 8.82 -9.93
C ARG A 174 -26.41 9.49 -11.27
N THR A 175 -25.40 9.65 -12.12
CA THR A 175 -25.53 10.34 -13.41
C THR A 175 -26.52 9.65 -14.36
N PRO A 176 -26.37 8.36 -14.72
CA PRO A 176 -27.34 7.68 -15.59
C PRO A 176 -28.71 7.54 -14.91
N LEU A 177 -28.75 7.34 -13.58
CA LEU A 177 -30.03 7.26 -12.86
C LEU A 177 -30.82 8.58 -12.96
N ASN A 178 -30.17 9.72 -12.78
CA ASN A 178 -30.79 11.03 -12.92
C ASN A 178 -31.23 11.30 -14.36
N ALA A 179 -30.45 10.86 -15.36
CA ALA A 179 -30.83 10.95 -16.75
C ALA A 179 -32.08 10.13 -17.07
N MET A 180 -32.12 8.85 -16.63
CA MET A 180 -33.32 8.01 -16.79
C MET A 180 -34.52 8.63 -16.12
N PHE A 181 -34.38 9.15 -14.89
CA PHE A 181 -35.47 9.81 -14.18
C PHE A 181 -35.96 11.06 -14.89
N GLY A 182 -35.05 11.95 -15.33
CA GLY A 182 -35.40 13.19 -16.02
C GLY A 182 -36.09 12.94 -17.35
N PHE A 183 -35.58 12.05 -18.21
CA PHE A 183 -36.20 11.74 -19.50
C PHE A 183 -37.53 10.96 -19.32
N SER A 184 -37.69 10.13 -18.30
CA SER A 184 -38.98 9.51 -18.04
C SER A 184 -40.05 10.52 -17.61
N GLN A 185 -39.68 11.55 -16.84
CA GLN A 185 -40.62 12.66 -16.52
C GLN A 185 -41.03 13.40 -17.79
N LEU A 186 -40.11 13.65 -18.72
CA LEU A 186 -40.44 14.29 -20.00
C LEU A 186 -41.37 13.43 -20.86
N LEU A 187 -41.19 12.12 -20.87
CA LEU A 187 -42.08 11.16 -21.57
C LEU A 187 -43.50 11.13 -20.98
N CYS A 188 -43.64 11.42 -19.68
CA CYS A 188 -44.94 11.45 -18.98
C CYS A 188 -45.66 12.81 -19.14
N MET A 189 -45.13 13.80 -19.89
CA MET A 189 -45.81 15.06 -20.11
C MET A 189 -47.06 14.87 -20.99
N PRO A 190 -48.10 15.70 -20.81
CA PRO A 190 -49.34 15.61 -21.59
C PRO A 190 -49.09 15.70 -23.13
N ASP A 191 -49.96 15.06 -23.90
CA ASP A 191 -49.88 15.07 -25.37
C ASP A 191 -49.82 16.46 -25.93
N GLY A 192 -48.91 16.68 -26.88
CA GLY A 192 -48.65 17.97 -27.52
C GLY A 192 -47.45 18.76 -27.00
N TYR A 193 -46.89 18.39 -25.83
CA TYR A 193 -45.65 18.98 -25.29
C TYR A 193 -44.37 18.35 -25.85
N VAL A 194 -44.45 17.08 -26.28
CA VAL A 194 -43.32 16.31 -26.80
C VAL A 194 -43.71 15.67 -28.11
N SER A 195 -42.95 15.88 -29.19
CA SER A 195 -43.17 15.25 -30.48
C SER A 195 -42.80 13.75 -30.45
N GLU A 196 -43.33 12.95 -31.37
CA GLU A 196 -43.02 11.52 -31.49
C GLU A 196 -41.50 11.30 -31.72
N THR A 197 -40.84 12.18 -32.46
CA THR A 197 -39.38 12.12 -32.66
C THR A 197 -38.64 12.33 -31.34
N GLN A 198 -39.05 13.29 -30.52
CA GLN A 198 -38.48 13.56 -29.22
C GLN A 198 -38.76 12.41 -28.22
N LYS A 199 -39.93 11.76 -28.29
CA LYS A 199 -40.23 10.58 -27.48
C LYS A 199 -39.23 9.45 -27.76
N HIS A 200 -38.94 9.21 -29.04
CA HIS A 200 -37.93 8.22 -29.45
C HIS A 200 -36.50 8.59 -28.96
N GLU A 201 -36.15 9.86 -29.06
CA GLU A 201 -34.86 10.34 -28.52
C GLU A 201 -34.76 10.15 -27.00
N TYR A 202 -35.80 10.51 -26.24
CA TYR A 202 -35.83 10.35 -24.79
C TYR A 202 -35.76 8.88 -24.38
N PHE A 203 -36.47 8.02 -25.09
CA PHE A 203 -36.41 6.57 -24.90
C PHE A 203 -34.97 6.05 -25.12
N ASN A 204 -34.30 6.49 -26.17
CA ASN A 204 -32.91 6.13 -26.45
C ASN A 204 -31.95 6.60 -25.33
N TYR A 205 -32.15 7.80 -24.80
CA TYR A 205 -31.36 8.28 -23.66
C TYR A 205 -31.58 7.41 -22.39
N ILE A 206 -32.82 7.03 -22.12
CA ILE A 206 -33.14 6.12 -21.00
C ILE A 206 -32.48 4.76 -21.21
N PHE A 207 -32.61 4.18 -22.39
CA PHE A 207 -32.04 2.88 -22.73
C PHE A 207 -30.52 2.87 -22.66
N ASN A 208 -29.87 3.92 -23.18
CA ASN A 208 -28.41 4.09 -23.10
C ASN A 208 -27.94 4.24 -21.63
N SER A 209 -28.67 5.00 -20.82
CA SER A 209 -28.38 5.17 -19.40
C SER A 209 -28.54 3.87 -18.60
N PHE A 210 -29.53 3.08 -18.93
CA PHE A 210 -29.74 1.72 -18.35
C PHE A 210 -28.57 0.79 -18.70
N ASN A 211 -28.17 0.74 -19.97
CA ASN A 211 -27.05 -0.08 -20.41
C ASN A 211 -25.74 0.34 -19.72
N MET A 212 -25.52 1.64 -19.56
CA MET A 212 -24.36 2.16 -18.84
C MET A 212 -24.36 1.72 -17.38
N LEU A 213 -25.51 1.80 -16.71
CA LEU A 213 -25.66 1.38 -15.32
C LEU A 213 -25.40 -0.11 -15.16
N SER A 214 -25.96 -0.95 -16.06
CA SER A 214 -25.74 -2.40 -16.06
C SER A 214 -24.27 -2.75 -16.22
N MET A 215 -23.55 -2.10 -17.13
CA MET A 215 -22.09 -2.28 -17.28
C MET A 215 -21.33 -1.93 -16.01
N LEU A 216 -21.67 -0.82 -15.35
CA LEU A 216 -20.99 -0.41 -14.11
C LEU A 216 -21.22 -1.43 -12.98
N ILE A 217 -22.42 -2.01 -12.90
CA ILE A 217 -22.72 -3.06 -11.91
C ILE A 217 -21.91 -4.32 -12.21
N ASP A 218 -21.88 -4.77 -13.46
CA ASP A 218 -21.08 -5.91 -13.90
C ASP A 218 -19.60 -5.70 -13.60
N ASP A 219 -19.04 -4.51 -13.86
CA ASP A 219 -17.66 -4.13 -13.57
C ASP A 219 -17.34 -4.26 -12.08
N VAL A 220 -18.26 -3.86 -11.21
CA VAL A 220 -18.10 -3.99 -9.74
C VAL A 220 -18.11 -5.44 -9.30
N LEU A 221 -19.04 -6.22 -9.83
CA LEU A 221 -19.15 -7.64 -9.52
C LEU A 221 -17.89 -8.39 -9.99
N ASP A 222 -17.37 -8.07 -11.17
CA ASP A 222 -16.16 -8.68 -11.70
C ASP A 222 -14.94 -8.40 -10.80
N VAL A 223 -14.79 -7.18 -10.30
CA VAL A 223 -13.72 -6.84 -9.34
C VAL A 223 -13.92 -7.59 -8.03
N ALA A 224 -15.14 -7.65 -7.49
CA ALA A 224 -15.45 -8.36 -6.26
C ALA A 224 -15.20 -9.87 -6.38
N ASP A 225 -15.62 -10.48 -7.47
CA ASP A 225 -15.41 -11.91 -7.75
C ASP A 225 -13.92 -12.24 -7.91
N ALA A 226 -13.15 -11.34 -8.53
CA ALA A 226 -11.72 -11.51 -8.67
C ALA A 226 -11.00 -11.46 -7.31
N GLU A 227 -11.39 -10.55 -6.42
CA GLU A 227 -10.83 -10.44 -5.06
C GLU A 227 -11.12 -11.67 -4.20
N HIS A 228 -12.31 -12.27 -4.36
CA HIS A 228 -12.70 -13.46 -3.60
C HIS A 228 -12.29 -14.79 -4.26
N GLY A 229 -11.60 -14.74 -5.40
CA GLY A 229 -11.20 -15.95 -6.13
C GLY A 229 -12.33 -16.69 -6.83
N ASN A 230 -13.53 -16.09 -6.91
CA ASN A 230 -14.74 -16.70 -7.48
C ASN A 230 -14.90 -16.45 -8.99
N TYR A 231 -13.94 -15.73 -9.61
CA TYR A 231 -14.02 -15.38 -11.03
C TYR A 231 -13.98 -16.63 -11.91
N ARG A 232 -15.12 -16.95 -12.57
CA ARG A 232 -15.27 -18.11 -13.43
C ARG A 232 -15.04 -17.74 -14.89
N VAL A 233 -14.33 -18.61 -15.60
CA VAL A 233 -14.10 -18.53 -17.04
C VAL A 233 -14.97 -19.60 -17.71
N GLU A 234 -15.85 -19.19 -18.61
CA GLU A 234 -16.73 -20.09 -19.37
C GLU A 234 -16.18 -20.29 -20.79
N LYS A 235 -15.41 -21.36 -20.98
CA LYS A 235 -14.81 -21.64 -22.29
C LYS A 235 -15.88 -22.20 -23.25
N GLY A 236 -15.92 -21.63 -24.45
CA GLY A 236 -16.74 -22.06 -25.55
C GLY A 236 -16.01 -21.88 -26.89
N ARG A 237 -16.49 -22.57 -27.92
CA ARG A 237 -15.99 -22.43 -29.30
C ARG A 237 -16.78 -21.36 -30.04
N PHE A 238 -16.10 -20.34 -30.58
CA PHE A 238 -16.74 -19.22 -31.29
C PHE A 238 -15.87 -18.69 -32.43
N ALA A 239 -16.53 -18.05 -33.44
CA ALA A 239 -15.87 -17.38 -34.54
C ALA A 239 -15.31 -16.01 -34.08
N VAL A 240 -13.98 -15.83 -34.19
CA VAL A 240 -13.30 -14.65 -33.60
C VAL A 240 -13.68 -13.37 -34.34
N ASN A 241 -13.75 -13.42 -35.68
CA ASN A 241 -14.11 -12.24 -36.49
C ASN A 241 -15.54 -11.76 -36.20
N GLU A 242 -16.48 -12.65 -35.97
CA GLU A 242 -17.86 -12.32 -35.60
C GLU A 242 -17.89 -11.62 -34.23
N MET A 243 -17.18 -12.15 -33.24
CA MET A 243 -17.06 -11.53 -31.91
C MET A 243 -16.44 -10.12 -31.99
N CYS A 244 -15.41 -9.92 -32.82
CA CYS A 244 -14.80 -8.59 -33.05
C CYS A 244 -15.80 -7.61 -33.67
N ARG A 245 -16.58 -8.03 -34.69
CA ARG A 245 -17.62 -7.20 -35.28
C ARG A 245 -18.70 -6.82 -34.27
N ASN A 246 -19.11 -7.75 -33.41
CA ASN A 246 -20.06 -7.49 -32.34
C ASN A 246 -19.54 -6.48 -31.32
N ALA A 247 -18.27 -6.57 -30.94
CA ALA A 247 -17.62 -5.57 -30.07
C ALA A 247 -17.59 -4.17 -30.70
N MET A 248 -17.30 -4.10 -32.02
CA MET A 248 -17.36 -2.85 -32.79
C MET A 248 -18.76 -2.23 -32.77
N LEU A 249 -19.79 -3.00 -33.04
CA LEU A 249 -21.19 -2.55 -33.03
C LEU A 249 -21.61 -1.95 -31.67
N MET A 250 -21.17 -2.59 -30.56
CA MET A 250 -21.44 -2.10 -29.20
C MET A 250 -20.77 -0.76 -28.92
N ALA A 251 -19.54 -0.57 -29.43
CA ALA A 251 -18.79 0.67 -29.23
C ALA A 251 -19.22 1.81 -30.15
N ASP A 252 -19.76 1.53 -31.35
CA ASP A 252 -20.10 2.52 -32.38
C ASP A 252 -21.11 3.55 -31.89
N MET A 253 -22.01 3.18 -30.98
CA MET A 253 -22.98 4.10 -30.37
C MET A 253 -22.34 5.27 -29.61
N ARG A 254 -21.07 5.14 -29.21
CA ARG A 254 -20.32 6.17 -28.46
C ARG A 254 -19.34 6.95 -29.33
N ARG A 255 -19.23 6.60 -30.59
CA ARG A 255 -18.32 7.22 -31.55
C ARG A 255 -18.75 8.62 -31.92
N HIS A 256 -17.84 9.58 -31.98
CA HIS A 256 -18.07 10.89 -32.52
C HIS A 256 -18.31 10.81 -34.06
N ALA A 257 -19.19 11.66 -34.58
CA ALA A 257 -19.57 11.64 -36.01
C ALA A 257 -18.38 11.80 -36.98
N ASN A 258 -17.35 12.51 -36.54
CA ASN A 258 -16.14 12.78 -37.34
C ASN A 258 -15.02 11.73 -37.19
N VAL A 259 -15.30 10.61 -36.53
CA VAL A 259 -14.33 9.52 -36.30
C VAL A 259 -14.71 8.34 -37.19
N LYS A 260 -13.76 7.84 -37.99
CA LYS A 260 -13.91 6.61 -38.76
C LYS A 260 -13.53 5.41 -37.86
N MET A 261 -14.40 4.39 -37.81
CA MET A 261 -14.11 3.18 -37.09
C MET A 261 -14.20 1.96 -38.03
N TYR A 262 -13.17 1.09 -38.04
CA TYR A 262 -13.11 -0.05 -38.93
C TYR A 262 -12.35 -1.24 -38.30
N PHE A 263 -12.60 -2.45 -38.88
CA PHE A 263 -12.03 -3.71 -38.46
C PHE A 263 -11.26 -4.36 -39.59
N THR A 264 -10.09 -4.92 -39.29
CA THR A 264 -9.31 -5.77 -40.20
C THR A 264 -8.82 -7.03 -39.47
N SER A 265 -8.59 -8.10 -40.22
CA SER A 265 -8.20 -9.38 -39.67
C SER A 265 -7.24 -10.12 -40.60
N ASP A 266 -6.25 -10.78 -40.01
CA ASP A 266 -5.31 -11.68 -40.73
C ASP A 266 -5.88 -13.10 -40.87
N VAL A 267 -7.03 -13.39 -40.22
CA VAL A 267 -7.65 -14.72 -40.24
C VAL A 267 -8.97 -14.72 -41.01
N ALA A 268 -9.34 -15.89 -41.57
CA ALA A 268 -10.60 -16.06 -42.26
C ALA A 268 -11.81 -15.98 -41.31
N ASP A 269 -13.01 -15.72 -41.86
CA ASP A 269 -14.23 -15.57 -41.06
C ASP A 269 -14.65 -16.84 -40.33
N ASP A 270 -14.20 -18.00 -40.80
CA ASP A 270 -14.43 -19.31 -40.19
C ASP A 270 -13.31 -19.74 -39.22
N TYR A 271 -12.48 -18.80 -38.78
CA TYR A 271 -11.49 -19.07 -37.74
C TYR A 271 -12.11 -19.13 -36.35
N PHE A 272 -12.05 -20.31 -35.75
CA PHE A 272 -12.63 -20.58 -34.41
C PHE A 272 -11.53 -20.74 -33.37
N ILE A 273 -11.78 -20.20 -32.17
CA ILE A 273 -10.99 -20.49 -30.98
C ILE A 273 -11.87 -21.03 -29.86
N GLU A 274 -11.23 -21.66 -28.87
CA GLU A 274 -11.88 -22.11 -27.63
C GLU A 274 -11.39 -21.22 -26.47
N SER A 275 -12.24 -20.33 -26.01
CA SER A 275 -11.98 -19.40 -24.91
C SER A 275 -13.29 -18.83 -24.39
N ASP A 276 -13.25 -17.85 -23.50
CA ASP A 276 -14.43 -17.11 -23.04
C ASP A 276 -14.71 -15.90 -23.94
N SER A 277 -15.63 -16.08 -24.89
CA SER A 277 -15.98 -15.04 -25.85
C SER A 277 -16.54 -13.78 -25.20
N ARG A 278 -17.31 -13.91 -24.12
CA ARG A 278 -17.92 -12.79 -23.40
C ARG A 278 -16.83 -11.93 -22.73
N ARG A 279 -15.85 -12.55 -22.13
CA ARG A 279 -14.74 -11.85 -21.45
C ARG A 279 -13.80 -11.17 -22.46
N ILE A 280 -13.46 -11.84 -23.55
CA ILE A 280 -12.63 -11.22 -24.60
C ILE A 280 -13.39 -10.02 -25.20
N GLN A 281 -14.69 -10.18 -25.50
CA GLN A 281 -15.54 -9.10 -26.00
C GLN A 281 -15.59 -7.91 -25.03
N GLN A 282 -15.67 -8.17 -23.72
CA GLN A 282 -15.63 -7.13 -22.67
C GLN A 282 -14.33 -6.31 -22.73
N VAL A 283 -13.18 -6.98 -22.90
CA VAL A 283 -11.88 -6.29 -23.08
C VAL A 283 -11.89 -5.41 -24.32
N LEU A 284 -12.34 -5.94 -25.45
CA LEU A 284 -12.38 -5.19 -26.71
C LEU A 284 -13.34 -3.98 -26.64
N VAL A 285 -14.52 -4.16 -26.05
CA VAL A 285 -15.47 -3.06 -25.83
C VAL A 285 -14.88 -1.98 -24.93
N ASN A 286 -14.15 -2.36 -23.88
CA ASN A 286 -13.46 -1.39 -23.02
C ASN A 286 -12.38 -0.61 -23.77
N PHE A 287 -11.57 -1.26 -24.59
CA PHE A 287 -10.58 -0.57 -25.42
C PHE A 287 -11.23 0.37 -26.45
N LEU A 288 -12.24 -0.13 -27.19
CA LEU A 288 -12.97 0.63 -28.21
C LEU A 288 -13.71 1.84 -27.62
N THR A 289 -14.37 1.67 -26.47
CA THR A 289 -15.07 2.78 -25.79
C THR A 289 -14.11 3.83 -25.25
N ASN A 290 -12.93 3.41 -24.78
CA ASN A 290 -11.86 4.35 -24.41
C ASN A 290 -11.36 5.11 -25.65
N ALA A 291 -11.11 4.42 -26.77
CA ALA A 291 -10.74 5.04 -28.02
C ALA A 291 -11.80 6.07 -28.51
N CYS A 292 -13.10 5.71 -28.46
CA CYS A 292 -14.20 6.62 -28.81
C CYS A 292 -14.23 7.86 -27.92
N LYS A 293 -13.94 7.73 -26.64
CA LYS A 293 -13.94 8.81 -25.66
C LYS A 293 -12.80 9.81 -25.87
N HIS A 294 -11.62 9.32 -26.28
CA HIS A 294 -10.40 10.13 -26.41
C HIS A 294 -10.08 10.56 -27.84
N THR A 295 -10.89 10.12 -28.82
CA THR A 295 -10.76 10.51 -30.23
C THR A 295 -11.97 11.34 -30.66
N VAL A 296 -11.80 12.65 -30.85
CA VAL A 296 -12.86 13.55 -31.30
C VAL A 296 -12.93 13.61 -32.85
N GLN A 297 -11.77 13.47 -33.48
CA GLN A 297 -11.62 13.48 -34.96
C GLN A 297 -10.47 12.51 -35.31
N GLY A 298 -10.61 11.78 -36.42
CA GLY A 298 -9.61 10.82 -36.90
C GLY A 298 -10.20 9.44 -37.05
N GLU A 299 -9.44 8.42 -36.60
CA GLU A 299 -9.86 7.04 -36.80
C GLU A 299 -9.55 6.12 -35.59
N ILE A 300 -10.36 5.06 -35.51
CA ILE A 300 -10.22 3.96 -34.56
C ILE A 300 -10.14 2.65 -35.36
N HIS A 301 -9.12 1.88 -35.13
CA HIS A 301 -8.88 0.64 -35.86
C HIS A 301 -8.78 -0.54 -34.89
N LEU A 302 -9.69 -1.50 -35.03
CA LEU A 302 -9.57 -2.82 -34.40
C LEU A 302 -8.89 -3.76 -35.40
N HIS A 303 -7.77 -4.35 -35.04
CA HIS A 303 -7.05 -5.32 -35.88
C HIS A 303 -6.83 -6.62 -35.12
N LEU A 304 -7.08 -7.75 -35.80
CA LEU A 304 -6.84 -9.09 -35.31
C LEU A 304 -5.66 -9.70 -36.09
N SER A 305 -4.57 -10.01 -35.38
CA SER A 305 -3.36 -10.55 -35.99
C SER A 305 -2.90 -11.87 -35.36
N THR A 306 -2.38 -12.76 -36.20
CA THR A 306 -1.63 -13.97 -35.82
C THR A 306 -0.14 -13.82 -36.09
N THR A 307 0.27 -12.74 -36.72
CA THR A 307 1.66 -12.52 -37.20
C THR A 307 2.45 -11.60 -36.25
N GLU A 308 1.81 -10.71 -35.52
CA GLU A 308 2.48 -9.77 -34.58
C GLU A 308 3.21 -10.52 -33.43
N ASN A 309 2.59 -11.57 -32.90
CA ASN A 309 3.17 -12.41 -31.84
C ASN A 309 3.09 -13.87 -32.28
N PRO A 310 4.17 -14.48 -32.78
CA PRO A 310 4.13 -15.84 -33.31
C PRO A 310 3.56 -16.86 -32.33
N GLY A 311 2.53 -17.58 -32.75
CA GLY A 311 1.86 -18.62 -31.95
C GLY A 311 0.81 -18.06 -30.96
N ARG A 312 0.55 -16.76 -30.96
CA ARG A 312 -0.48 -16.11 -30.13
C ARG A 312 -1.41 -15.26 -30.99
N LEU A 313 -2.66 -15.14 -30.54
CA LEU A 313 -3.64 -14.28 -31.19
C LEU A 313 -3.61 -12.89 -30.57
N THR A 314 -3.38 -11.86 -31.39
CA THR A 314 -3.27 -10.48 -30.92
C THR A 314 -4.44 -9.66 -31.41
N PHE A 315 -5.16 -9.06 -30.50
CA PHE A 315 -6.17 -8.03 -30.76
C PHE A 315 -5.53 -6.67 -30.46
N SER A 316 -5.52 -5.77 -31.42
CA SER A 316 -5.05 -4.40 -31.22
C SER A 316 -6.16 -3.38 -31.50
N VAL A 317 -6.36 -2.46 -30.58
CA VAL A 317 -7.21 -1.28 -30.77
C VAL A 317 -6.31 -0.06 -30.83
N THR A 318 -6.29 0.58 -31.98
CA THR A 318 -5.46 1.76 -32.26
C THR A 318 -6.37 2.95 -32.50
N ASP A 319 -6.07 4.09 -31.87
CA ASP A 319 -6.77 5.34 -32.06
C ASP A 319 -5.80 6.48 -32.41
N THR A 320 -6.35 7.55 -32.99
CA THR A 320 -5.60 8.78 -33.31
C THR A 320 -5.97 9.92 -32.36
N GLY A 321 -6.31 9.59 -31.11
CA GLY A 321 -6.73 10.53 -30.10
C GLY A 321 -5.58 11.24 -29.38
N THR A 322 -5.83 11.64 -28.13
CA THR A 322 -4.87 12.41 -27.31
C THR A 322 -3.62 11.63 -26.91
N GLY A 323 -3.64 10.28 -27.01
CA GLY A 323 -2.55 9.42 -26.57
C GLY A 323 -2.41 9.32 -25.04
N ILE A 324 -1.38 8.60 -24.61
CA ILE A 324 -1.09 8.35 -23.19
C ILE A 324 0.39 8.70 -22.93
N PRO A 325 0.69 9.55 -21.95
CA PRO A 325 2.07 9.86 -21.58
C PRO A 325 2.85 8.62 -21.16
N PRO A 326 4.13 8.46 -21.58
CA PRO A 326 4.93 7.27 -21.29
C PRO A 326 5.07 6.98 -19.79
N GLU A 327 5.13 8.01 -18.95
CA GLU A 327 5.21 7.89 -17.50
C GLU A 327 3.97 7.23 -16.88
N MET A 328 2.82 7.32 -17.52
CA MET A 328 1.56 6.72 -17.04
C MET A 328 1.29 5.34 -17.63
N ALA A 329 2.05 4.90 -18.61
CA ALA A 329 1.80 3.66 -19.35
C ALA A 329 1.75 2.39 -18.48
N LYS A 330 2.44 2.37 -17.34
CA LYS A 330 2.40 1.26 -16.38
C LYS A 330 1.20 1.34 -15.45
N ASP A 331 0.81 2.55 -15.09
CA ASP A 331 -0.19 2.80 -14.05
C ASP A 331 -1.63 2.76 -14.58
N ILE A 332 -1.85 2.89 -15.89
CA ILE A 332 -3.20 2.94 -16.48
C ILE A 332 -4.03 1.66 -16.27
N PHE A 333 -3.38 0.52 -16.02
CA PHE A 333 -4.04 -0.75 -15.68
C PHE A 333 -4.26 -0.93 -14.18
N GLU A 334 -3.73 -0.01 -13.34
CA GLU A 334 -4.02 -0.01 -11.92
C GLU A 334 -5.45 0.45 -11.64
N ARG A 335 -5.99 0.05 -10.50
CA ARG A 335 -7.34 0.41 -10.07
C ARG A 335 -7.48 1.92 -9.93
N TYR A 336 -8.56 2.48 -10.49
CA TYR A 336 -8.98 3.89 -10.32
C TYR A 336 -8.02 4.93 -10.89
N LYS A 337 -7.08 4.52 -11.71
CA LYS A 337 -6.21 5.47 -12.42
C LYS A 337 -6.99 6.10 -13.57
N LYS A 338 -6.95 7.43 -13.63
CA LYS A 338 -7.47 8.26 -14.72
C LYS A 338 -6.36 9.17 -15.21
N LEU A 339 -6.33 9.43 -16.50
CA LEU A 339 -5.42 10.41 -17.11
C LEU A 339 -5.85 11.85 -16.79
N ASP A 340 -7.17 12.06 -16.67
CA ASP A 340 -7.80 13.35 -16.34
C ASP A 340 -9.04 13.08 -15.48
N ASP A 341 -9.09 13.69 -14.30
CA ASP A 341 -10.19 13.56 -13.35
C ASP A 341 -11.50 14.16 -13.87
N ASN A 342 -11.43 15.08 -14.85
CA ASN A 342 -12.59 15.70 -15.46
C ASN A 342 -13.25 14.82 -16.55
N VAL A 343 -12.57 13.75 -16.98
CA VAL A 343 -13.11 12.86 -18.00
C VAL A 343 -13.94 11.76 -17.34
N GLN A 344 -15.22 11.66 -17.76
CA GLN A 344 -16.20 10.71 -17.22
C GLN A 344 -15.73 9.25 -17.40
N GLY A 345 -15.77 8.43 -16.31
CA GLY A 345 -15.43 7.01 -16.31
C GLY A 345 -14.95 6.51 -14.94
N SER A 346 -15.22 5.23 -14.61
CA SER A 346 -14.93 4.62 -13.31
C SER A 346 -13.43 4.42 -13.02
N GLY A 347 -12.58 4.45 -14.05
CA GLY A 347 -11.18 4.01 -13.92
C GLY A 347 -11.05 2.50 -13.65
N LEU A 348 -12.13 1.73 -13.83
CA LEU A 348 -12.14 0.27 -13.63
C LEU A 348 -11.93 -0.50 -14.95
N GLY A 349 -12.33 0.04 -16.10
CA GLY A 349 -12.35 -0.69 -17.36
C GLY A 349 -11.01 -1.30 -17.74
N LEU A 350 -9.90 -0.55 -17.69
CA LEU A 350 -8.57 -1.09 -18.00
C LEU A 350 -8.07 -2.07 -16.92
N HIS A 351 -8.42 -1.83 -15.66
CA HIS A 351 -8.11 -2.78 -14.59
C HIS A 351 -8.84 -4.11 -14.76
N ILE A 352 -10.12 -4.08 -15.17
CA ILE A 352 -10.88 -5.29 -15.50
C ILE A 352 -10.26 -6.03 -16.69
N CYS A 353 -9.74 -5.30 -17.70
CA CYS A 353 -8.98 -5.91 -18.78
C CYS A 353 -7.75 -6.69 -18.27
N SER A 354 -7.04 -6.17 -17.27
CA SER A 354 -5.92 -6.87 -16.63
C SER A 354 -6.39 -8.12 -15.89
N ILE A 355 -7.47 -8.04 -15.11
CA ILE A 355 -8.06 -9.20 -14.41
C ILE A 355 -8.46 -10.28 -15.41
N ILE A 356 -9.15 -9.93 -16.48
CA ILE A 356 -9.57 -10.87 -17.53
C ILE A 356 -8.36 -11.53 -18.18
N ALA A 357 -7.33 -10.75 -18.52
CA ALA A 357 -6.09 -11.26 -19.11
C ALA A 357 -5.44 -12.30 -18.20
N ASP A 358 -5.23 -11.99 -16.92
CA ASP A 358 -4.64 -12.91 -15.94
C ASP A 358 -5.44 -14.21 -15.84
N ARG A 359 -6.77 -14.16 -15.88
CA ARG A 359 -7.65 -15.34 -15.77
C ARG A 359 -7.69 -16.18 -17.04
N LEU A 360 -7.48 -15.57 -18.20
CA LEU A 360 -7.42 -16.26 -19.49
C LEU A 360 -6.00 -16.75 -19.85
N GLY A 361 -4.97 -16.38 -19.07
CA GLY A 361 -3.57 -16.61 -19.43
C GLY A 361 -3.11 -15.74 -20.59
N ALA A 362 -3.78 -14.60 -20.79
CA ALA A 362 -3.51 -13.59 -21.80
C ALA A 362 -2.67 -12.43 -21.24
N GLU A 363 -2.26 -11.50 -22.10
CA GLU A 363 -1.52 -10.30 -21.72
C GLU A 363 -2.23 -9.06 -22.24
N VAL A 364 -2.34 -8.00 -21.41
CA VAL A 364 -2.76 -6.66 -21.85
C VAL A 364 -1.61 -5.69 -21.73
N LYS A 365 -1.42 -4.84 -22.74
CA LYS A 365 -0.40 -3.80 -22.71
C LYS A 365 -0.74 -2.62 -23.61
N LEU A 366 -0.13 -1.47 -23.30
CA LEU A 366 -0.08 -0.31 -24.16
C LEU A 366 1.19 -0.39 -25.02
N ASP A 367 1.04 -0.24 -26.33
CA ASP A 367 2.17 -0.12 -27.25
C ASP A 367 2.77 1.30 -27.17
N GLN A 368 3.87 1.43 -26.46
CA GLN A 368 4.57 2.70 -26.27
C GLN A 368 5.32 3.17 -27.52
N THR A 369 5.45 2.33 -28.54
CA THR A 369 6.09 2.73 -29.80
C THR A 369 5.15 3.49 -30.72
N TYR A 370 3.84 3.39 -30.48
CA TYR A 370 2.83 4.13 -31.21
C TYR A 370 2.62 5.52 -30.60
N THR A 371 2.82 6.57 -31.37
CA THR A 371 2.86 7.97 -30.90
C THR A 371 1.79 8.88 -31.49
N GLN A 372 0.92 8.37 -32.39
CA GLN A 372 -0.12 9.18 -33.03
C GLN A 372 -1.46 9.17 -32.27
N GLY A 373 -1.51 8.51 -31.11
CA GLY A 373 -2.65 8.31 -30.25
C GLY A 373 -2.35 7.23 -29.24
N ALA A 374 -3.27 6.30 -28.98
CA ALA A 374 -3.02 5.11 -28.17
C ALA A 374 -3.22 3.82 -28.95
N ARG A 375 -2.45 2.78 -28.62
CA ARG A 375 -2.59 1.43 -29.14
C ARG A 375 -2.59 0.42 -28.01
N PHE A 376 -3.76 -0.15 -27.72
CA PHE A 376 -3.93 -1.20 -26.73
C PHE A 376 -3.85 -2.58 -27.38
N LEU A 377 -3.16 -3.50 -26.73
CA LEU A 377 -2.97 -4.88 -27.17
C LEU A 377 -3.55 -5.84 -26.14
N PHE A 378 -4.32 -6.82 -26.64
CA PHE A 378 -4.71 -8.01 -25.88
C PHE A 378 -4.17 -9.24 -26.61
N ILE A 379 -3.30 -10.01 -25.95
CA ILE A 379 -2.53 -11.10 -26.54
C ILE A 379 -2.94 -12.40 -25.84
N LEU A 380 -3.67 -13.26 -26.56
CA LEU A 380 -4.20 -14.53 -26.07
C LEU A 380 -3.32 -15.70 -26.46
#